data_1ab761d48a35d477a168b83ef12ecbca
#
_entry.id   1ab761d48a35d477a168b83ef12ecbca
#
_cell.length_a   1.000
_cell.length_b   1.000
_cell.length_c   1.000
_cell.angle_alpha   90.00
_cell.angle_beta   90.00
_cell.angle_gamma   90.00
#
_symmetry.space_group_name_H-M   'P 1'
#
loop_
_entity.id
_entity.type
_entity.pdbx_description
1 polymer ?
#
loop_
_entity_poly.entity_id
_entity_poly.type
_entity_poly.pdbx_seq_one_letter_code
_entity_poly.pdbx_strand_id
1 'polypeptide(L)'
;MIDKPADTKYSINKLIAARWSPRAFAPSPVETDHLYRIFEAARWAPSSFNEQPWGFIVATKNDLDAHRSIADCLVEGNRRWAEFAPVLMISVAKLTFD
;
A
#
# COMPACT_ATOMS: atom_id res chain seq x y z
N MET A 1 -5.21 15.67 12.36
CA MET A 1 -4.31 14.55 11.95
C MET A 1 -3.17 14.44 12.94
N ILE A 2 -2.77 13.24 13.28
CA ILE A 2 -1.65 13.00 14.17
C ILE A 2 -0.35 13.07 13.35
N ASP A 3 0.58 13.93 13.81
CA ASP A 3 1.90 14.02 13.20
C ASP A 3 2.88 13.18 14.00
N LYS A 4 3.59 12.29 13.31
CA LYS A 4 4.63 11.46 13.89
C LYS A 4 5.89 11.53 13.02
N PRO A 5 6.59 12.68 13.00
CA PRO A 5 7.79 12.81 12.20
C PRO A 5 8.87 11.85 12.71
N ALA A 6 9.66 11.34 11.79
CA ALA A 6 10.80 10.50 12.13
C ALA A 6 11.86 11.31 12.90
N ASP A 7 12.40 10.71 13.96
CA ASP A 7 13.54 11.24 14.69
C ASP A 7 14.81 10.76 13.98
N THR A 8 15.40 11.63 13.17
CA THR A 8 16.53 11.25 12.31
C THR A 8 17.81 11.98 12.72
N LYS A 9 18.92 11.27 12.64
CA LYS A 9 20.25 11.84 12.90
C LYS A 9 20.69 12.82 11.81
N TYR A 10 20.29 12.56 10.56
CA TYR A 10 20.61 13.40 9.40
C TYR A 10 19.31 13.87 8.76
N SER A 11 19.35 15.03 8.12
CA SER A 11 18.20 15.57 7.40
C SER A 11 17.84 14.65 6.21
N ILE A 12 16.57 14.33 6.07
CA ILE A 12 16.04 13.52 4.98
C ILE A 12 14.86 14.22 4.31
N ASN A 13 14.41 13.67 3.18
CA ASN A 13 13.26 14.21 2.45
C ASN A 13 12.04 14.28 3.37
N LYS A 14 11.29 15.38 3.28
CA LYS A 14 10.13 15.64 4.13
C LYS A 14 9.04 14.57 4.03
N LEU A 15 8.81 14.02 2.83
CA LEU A 15 7.81 12.96 2.64
C LEU A 15 8.20 11.68 3.38
N ILE A 16 9.49 11.34 3.34
CA ILE A 16 10.00 10.17 4.06
C ILE A 16 9.90 10.39 5.56
N ALA A 17 10.31 11.57 6.04
CA ALA A 17 10.27 11.90 7.47
C ALA A 17 8.85 11.92 8.03
N ALA A 18 7.88 12.35 7.24
CA ALA A 18 6.48 12.47 7.66
C ALA A 18 5.71 11.14 7.59
N ARG A 19 6.17 10.17 6.80
CA ARG A 19 5.49 8.89 6.62
C ARG A 19 5.57 8.05 7.91
N TRP A 20 4.45 7.48 8.31
CA TRP A 20 4.37 6.49 9.38
C TRP A 20 3.29 5.45 9.04
N SER A 21 3.23 4.36 9.77
CA SER A 21 2.31 3.25 9.51
C SER A 21 1.16 3.27 10.51
N PRO A 22 0.02 3.88 10.18
CA PRO A 22 -1.14 3.89 11.06
C PRO A 22 -1.82 2.53 11.11
N ARG A 23 -2.56 2.26 12.19
CA ARG A 23 -3.38 1.07 12.36
C ARG A 23 -4.88 1.36 12.44
N ALA A 24 -5.25 2.63 12.38
CA ALA A 24 -6.64 3.06 12.32
C ALA A 24 -6.86 3.83 11.03
N PHE A 25 -7.95 3.53 10.35
CA PHE A 25 -8.24 4.08 9.03
C PHE A 25 -9.61 4.77 9.05
N ALA A 26 -9.71 5.90 8.34
CA ALA A 26 -10.99 6.53 8.10
C ALA A 26 -11.85 5.61 7.22
N PRO A 27 -13.19 5.60 7.41
CA PRO A 27 -14.08 4.78 6.59
C PRO A 27 -14.27 5.31 5.18
N SER A 28 -13.76 6.50 4.89
CA SER A 28 -13.89 7.13 3.57
C SER A 28 -13.24 6.30 2.48
N PRO A 29 -13.91 6.10 1.33
CA PRO A 29 -13.30 5.40 0.21
C PRO A 29 -12.14 6.21 -0.36
N VAL A 30 -11.15 5.51 -0.92
CA VAL A 30 -10.07 6.13 -1.69
C VAL A 30 -10.56 6.30 -3.12
N GLU A 31 -10.46 7.52 -3.63
CA GLU A 31 -10.87 7.81 -5.00
C GLU A 31 -9.99 7.06 -6.00
N THR A 32 -10.61 6.57 -7.06
CA THR A 32 -9.93 5.81 -8.13
C THR A 32 -8.76 6.61 -8.71
N ASP A 33 -8.92 7.91 -8.89
CA ASP A 33 -7.86 8.78 -9.39
C ASP A 33 -6.62 8.77 -8.50
N HIS A 34 -6.82 8.76 -7.18
CA HIS A 34 -5.71 8.66 -6.22
C HIS A 34 -4.98 7.32 -6.34
N LEU A 35 -5.71 6.22 -6.53
CA LEU A 35 -5.10 4.90 -6.74
C LEU A 35 -4.26 4.87 -8.02
N TYR A 36 -4.77 5.45 -9.11
CA TYR A 36 -4.02 5.54 -10.36
C TYR A 36 -2.74 6.36 -10.20
N ARG A 37 -2.79 7.45 -9.46
CA ARG A 37 -1.60 8.26 -9.19
C ARG A 37 -0.55 7.50 -8.39
N ILE A 38 -0.98 6.72 -7.40
CA ILE A 38 -0.09 5.88 -6.60
C ILE A 38 0.61 4.84 -7.49
N PHE A 39 -0.15 4.16 -8.34
CA PHE A 39 0.41 3.15 -9.23
C PHE A 39 1.26 3.76 -10.35
N GLU A 40 0.91 4.95 -10.82
CA GLU A 40 1.76 5.66 -11.79
C GLU A 40 3.12 6.00 -11.16
N ALA A 41 3.14 6.47 -9.91
CA ALA A 41 4.39 6.72 -9.20
C ALA A 41 5.21 5.44 -9.02
N ALA A 42 4.54 4.33 -8.65
CA ALA A 42 5.20 3.04 -8.48
C ALA A 42 5.82 2.53 -9.78
N ARG A 43 5.16 2.78 -10.91
CA ARG A 43 5.62 2.36 -12.24
C ARG A 43 6.98 2.95 -12.62
N TRP A 44 7.32 4.11 -12.08
CA TRP A 44 8.59 4.80 -12.38
C TRP A 44 9.74 4.36 -11.49
N ALA A 45 9.53 3.39 -10.60
CA ALA A 45 10.65 2.81 -9.86
C ALA A 45 11.61 2.13 -10.84
N PRO A 46 12.93 2.29 -10.66
CA PRO A 46 13.90 1.64 -11.54
C PRO A 46 13.90 0.13 -11.33
N SER A 47 14.19 -0.60 -12.40
CA SER A 47 14.36 -2.04 -12.32
C SER A 47 15.45 -2.48 -13.30
N SER A 48 16.07 -3.63 -13.03
CA SER A 48 17.10 -4.19 -13.87
C SER A 48 16.51 -4.46 -15.26
N PHE A 49 17.15 -3.93 -16.31
CA PHE A 49 16.69 -4.02 -17.70
C PHE A 49 15.24 -3.56 -17.92
N ASN A 50 14.74 -2.72 -17.01
CA ASN A 50 13.34 -2.26 -17.03
C ASN A 50 12.33 -3.41 -17.07
N GLU A 51 12.65 -4.52 -16.43
CA GLU A 51 11.79 -5.70 -16.38
C GLU A 51 10.47 -5.45 -15.64
N GLN A 52 10.45 -4.50 -14.70
CA GLN A 52 9.27 -4.15 -13.92
C GLN A 52 8.62 -5.41 -13.30
N PRO A 53 9.38 -6.16 -12.46
CA PRO A 53 8.99 -7.50 -12.00
C PRO A 53 7.98 -7.48 -10.86
N TRP A 54 7.04 -6.56 -10.89
CA TRP A 54 6.05 -6.37 -9.83
C TRP A 54 4.66 -6.27 -10.42
N GLY A 55 3.70 -6.61 -9.60
CA GLY A 55 2.29 -6.42 -9.87
C GLY A 55 1.54 -6.22 -8.56
N PHE A 56 0.29 -5.80 -8.65
CA PHE A 56 -0.54 -5.55 -7.48
C PHE A 56 -1.93 -6.14 -7.71
N ILE A 57 -2.41 -6.86 -6.70
CA ILE A 57 -3.80 -7.30 -6.63
C ILE A 57 -4.50 -6.34 -5.67
N VAL A 58 -5.48 -5.61 -6.14
CA VAL A 58 -6.09 -4.50 -5.40
C VAL A 58 -7.57 -4.80 -5.19
N ALA A 59 -8.03 -4.62 -3.97
CA ALA A 59 -9.45 -4.69 -3.64
C ALA A 59 -9.88 -3.47 -2.83
N THR A 60 -11.01 -2.90 -3.22
CA THR A 60 -11.68 -1.83 -2.48
C THR A 60 -12.94 -2.38 -1.83
N LYS A 61 -13.55 -1.61 -0.95
CA LYS A 61 -14.84 -2.00 -0.33
C LYS A 61 -16.03 -1.90 -1.29
N ASN A 62 -15.82 -1.49 -2.52
CA ASN A 62 -16.84 -1.60 -3.58
C ASN A 62 -17.05 -3.07 -3.99
N ASP A 63 -16.04 -3.92 -3.77
CA ASP A 63 -16.13 -5.37 -3.93
C ASP A 63 -15.77 -6.01 -2.59
N LEU A 64 -16.78 -6.23 -1.76
CA LEU A 64 -16.59 -6.77 -0.40
C LEU A 64 -16.01 -8.17 -0.40
N ASP A 65 -16.35 -9.00 -1.37
CA ASP A 65 -15.83 -10.37 -1.45
C ASP A 65 -14.33 -10.36 -1.75
N ALA A 66 -13.89 -9.55 -2.70
CA ALA A 66 -12.47 -9.40 -3.04
C ALA A 66 -11.70 -8.82 -1.85
N HIS A 67 -12.23 -7.79 -1.21
CA HIS A 67 -11.62 -7.17 -0.03
C HIS A 67 -11.45 -8.17 1.10
N ARG A 68 -12.49 -8.96 1.39
CA ARG A 68 -12.45 -10.00 2.42
C ARG A 68 -11.43 -11.08 2.07
N SER A 69 -11.35 -11.50 0.82
CA SER A 69 -10.39 -12.51 0.37
C SER A 69 -8.95 -12.08 0.65
N ILE A 70 -8.62 -10.80 0.44
CA ILE A 70 -7.30 -10.26 0.78
C ILE A 70 -7.12 -10.20 2.30
N ALA A 71 -8.12 -9.71 3.03
CA ALA A 71 -8.05 -9.63 4.50
C ALA A 71 -7.81 -10.99 5.12
N ASP A 72 -8.44 -12.04 4.58
CA ASP A 72 -8.30 -13.42 5.07
C ASP A 72 -6.90 -14.01 4.84
N CYS A 73 -6.09 -13.41 3.98
CA CYS A 73 -4.68 -13.78 3.81
C CYS A 73 -3.80 -13.33 4.97
N LEU A 74 -4.27 -12.40 5.80
CA LEU A 74 -3.51 -11.85 6.92
C LEU A 74 -3.60 -12.76 8.14
N VAL A 75 -2.50 -12.80 8.92
CA VAL A 75 -2.56 -13.41 10.26
C VAL A 75 -3.51 -12.61 11.14
N GLU A 76 -4.14 -13.26 12.11
CA GLU A 76 -5.18 -12.67 12.96
C GLU A 76 -4.74 -11.37 13.62
N GLY A 77 -3.51 -11.29 14.12
CA GLY A 77 -2.98 -10.10 14.76
C GLY A 77 -2.94 -8.87 13.85
N ASN A 78 -2.80 -9.07 12.54
CA ASN A 78 -2.82 -7.99 11.57
C ASN A 78 -4.20 -7.76 10.97
N ARG A 79 -4.95 -8.83 10.74
CA ARG A 79 -6.27 -8.76 10.15
C ARG A 79 -7.22 -7.87 10.95
N ARG A 80 -7.23 -7.99 12.27
CA ARG A 80 -8.17 -7.28 13.15
C ARG A 80 -8.08 -5.75 13.08
N TRP A 81 -7.01 -5.19 12.53
CA TRP A 81 -6.92 -3.75 12.29
C TRP A 81 -6.86 -3.41 10.80
N ALA A 82 -6.20 -4.24 10.00
CA ALA A 82 -6.03 -3.97 8.57
C ALA A 82 -7.32 -4.15 7.77
N GLU A 83 -8.23 -5.02 8.19
CA GLU A 83 -9.50 -5.25 7.49
C GLU A 83 -10.39 -4.01 7.39
N PHE A 84 -10.14 -3.00 8.23
CA PHE A 84 -10.88 -1.75 8.20
C PHE A 84 -10.34 -0.74 7.20
N ALA A 85 -9.19 -1.01 6.58
CA ALA A 85 -8.65 -0.15 5.53
C ALA A 85 -9.58 -0.15 4.31
N PRO A 86 -9.86 1.01 3.72
CA PRO A 86 -10.76 1.08 2.56
C PRO A 86 -10.20 0.39 1.32
N VAL A 87 -8.88 0.23 1.24
CA VAL A 87 -8.20 -0.47 0.15
C VAL A 87 -7.20 -1.44 0.75
N LEU A 88 -7.23 -2.67 0.27
CA LEU A 88 -6.21 -3.68 0.54
C LEU A 88 -5.55 -4.09 -0.76
N MET A 89 -4.26 -4.36 -0.71
CA MET A 89 -3.55 -4.85 -1.87
C MET A 89 -2.48 -5.86 -1.50
N ILE A 90 -2.21 -6.77 -2.43
CA ILE A 90 -1.10 -7.71 -2.34
C ILE A 90 -0.11 -7.34 -3.44
N SER A 91 1.13 -7.06 -3.06
CA SER A 91 2.20 -6.92 -4.03
C SER A 91 2.73 -8.30 -4.41
N VAL A 92 2.97 -8.50 -5.69
CA VAL A 92 3.55 -9.74 -6.21
C VAL A 92 4.82 -9.42 -6.95
N ALA A 93 5.80 -10.30 -6.85
CA ALA A 93 7.08 -10.17 -7.53
C ALA A 93 7.31 -11.37 -8.44
N LYS A 94 7.75 -11.07 -9.66
CA LYS A 94 8.23 -12.11 -10.58
C LYS A 94 9.62 -12.55 -10.12
N LEU A 95 9.81 -13.83 -9.91
CA LEU A 95 11.07 -14.39 -9.38
C LEU A 95 12.05 -14.80 -10.46
N THR A 96 11.61 -14.84 -11.70
CA THR A 96 12.45 -15.26 -12.82
C THR A 96 12.75 -14.09 -13.75
N PHE A 97 13.93 -14.10 -14.32
CA PHE A 97 14.36 -13.14 -15.33
C PHE A 97 14.37 -13.84 -16.69
N ASP A 98 13.63 -13.33 -17.63
CA ASP A 98 13.49 -13.91 -18.97
C ASP A 98 14.39 -13.19 -19.98
#